data_6fc747b375b836f18039b6fe1579b12c
#
_entry.id   6fc747b375b836f18039b6fe1579b12c
#
_cell.length_a   1.000
_cell.length_b   1.000
_cell.length_c   1.000
_cell.angle_alpha   90.00
_cell.angle_beta   90.00
_cell.angle_gamma   90.00
#
_symmetry.space_group_name_H-M   'P 1'
#
loop_
_entity.id
_entity.type
_entity.pdbx_description
1 polymer ?
#
loop_
_entity_poly.entity_id
_entity_poly.type
_entity_poly.pdbx_seq_one_letter_code
_entity_poly.pdbx_strand_id
1 'polypeptide(L)'
;GVSYGRREAALRAAGGALAILEEPEAYAAQLQARGVALVRRAWTDRARMLDELERKGMALVPRGDEYYPPLLRHIAHPPHLLYVYGQTDLTDQFPVAVVGTRRASAYGLNHTRQMAAELANVGVCIVSGLALGIDAAAHTGALDAKGRTVAILGSALDQPYPAENRPLMRRILESGGSVVSEYPPGTVPTKYSFLQRNRIIAGMSLGTLVTEGPKRSGALNTAMRTIENGREVFALPGSVDSPGSQLPNMLIGDGARLVTCADDILAALVIEPKGAPRIPQASAVQPEMTQPVRNAAGQAGPETGRAHIPGGLDETRRAVCAALLAGEADFDALCAAGGMESDELGALLIEMEMDGLVTPLAGTRYAPGPQMRD
;
A
#
# COMPACT_ATOMS: atom_id res chain seq x y z
N GLY A 1 -17.11 -1.95 -10.07
CA GLY A 1 -16.27 -2.81 -10.92
C GLY A 1 -16.40 -4.27 -10.54
N VAL A 2 -15.66 -5.17 -11.19
CA VAL A 2 -15.56 -6.59 -10.80
C VAL A 2 -14.55 -6.70 -9.67
N SER A 3 -14.88 -7.40 -8.56
CA SER A 3 -13.96 -7.57 -7.42
C SER A 3 -12.66 -8.28 -7.85
N TYR A 4 -11.56 -8.08 -7.09
CA TYR A 4 -10.27 -8.69 -7.40
C TYR A 4 -10.38 -10.22 -7.48
N GLY A 5 -11.03 -10.86 -6.50
CA GLY A 5 -11.19 -12.32 -6.46
C GLY A 5 -11.92 -12.89 -7.68
N ARG A 6 -12.96 -12.21 -8.14
CA ARG A 6 -13.69 -12.60 -9.35
C ARG A 6 -12.88 -12.43 -10.63
N ARG A 7 -12.10 -11.37 -10.74
CA ARG A 7 -11.16 -11.18 -11.87
C ARG A 7 -10.12 -12.29 -11.92
N GLU A 8 -9.50 -12.63 -10.78
CA GLU A 8 -8.54 -13.72 -10.68
C GLU A 8 -9.17 -15.09 -10.99
N ALA A 9 -10.40 -15.34 -10.52
CA ALA A 9 -11.12 -16.58 -10.82
C ALA A 9 -11.42 -16.71 -12.32
N ALA A 10 -11.85 -15.62 -12.97
CA ALA A 10 -12.08 -15.59 -14.41
C ALA A 10 -10.79 -15.81 -15.19
N LEU A 11 -9.69 -15.12 -14.83
CA LEU A 11 -8.40 -15.27 -15.48
C LEU A 11 -7.84 -16.70 -15.35
N ARG A 12 -7.98 -17.32 -14.17
CA ARG A 12 -7.58 -18.73 -13.97
C ARG A 12 -8.43 -19.69 -14.81
N ALA A 13 -9.75 -19.50 -14.86
CA ALA A 13 -10.65 -20.34 -15.64
C ALA A 13 -10.38 -20.22 -17.14
N ALA A 14 -10.02 -19.03 -17.62
CA ALA A 14 -9.77 -18.73 -19.03
C ALA A 14 -8.34 -19.05 -19.48
N GLY A 15 -7.40 -19.27 -18.56
CA GLY A 15 -5.99 -19.38 -18.89
C GLY A 15 -5.34 -18.08 -19.38
N GLY A 16 -6.06 -16.97 -19.37
CA GLY A 16 -5.56 -15.64 -19.76
C GLY A 16 -6.66 -14.63 -20.04
N ALA A 17 -6.26 -13.38 -20.21
CA ALA A 17 -7.21 -12.28 -20.43
C ALA A 17 -7.86 -12.29 -21.81
N LEU A 18 -7.15 -12.77 -22.85
CA LEU A 18 -7.62 -12.74 -24.23
C LEU A 18 -8.91 -13.55 -24.40
N ALA A 19 -8.97 -14.76 -23.86
CA ALA A 19 -10.16 -15.61 -23.94
C ALA A 19 -11.39 -14.95 -23.27
N ILE A 20 -11.18 -14.22 -22.18
CA ILE A 20 -12.26 -13.44 -21.53
C ILE A 20 -12.73 -12.29 -22.43
N LEU A 21 -11.81 -11.65 -23.14
CA LEU A 21 -12.12 -10.52 -24.03
C LEU A 21 -12.86 -10.98 -25.29
N GLU A 22 -12.54 -12.15 -25.80
CA GLU A 22 -13.18 -12.76 -26.99
C GLU A 22 -14.58 -13.31 -26.65
N GLU A 23 -14.70 -14.06 -25.56
CA GLU A 23 -15.97 -14.72 -25.18
C GLU A 23 -16.32 -14.48 -23.70
N PRO A 24 -16.64 -13.24 -23.29
CA PRO A 24 -16.87 -12.91 -21.88
C PRO A 24 -18.07 -13.65 -21.26
N GLU A 25 -19.02 -14.11 -22.07
CA GLU A 25 -20.19 -14.89 -21.63
C GLU A 25 -19.79 -16.26 -21.09
N ALA A 26 -18.77 -16.89 -21.66
CA ALA A 26 -18.26 -18.18 -21.18
C ALA A 26 -17.79 -18.11 -19.70
N TYR A 27 -17.47 -16.92 -19.22
CA TYR A 27 -17.00 -16.65 -17.86
C TYR A 27 -18.00 -15.88 -17.01
N ALA A 28 -19.29 -15.90 -17.39
CA ALA A 28 -20.36 -15.18 -16.69
C ALA A 28 -20.54 -15.62 -15.23
N ALA A 29 -20.22 -16.89 -14.90
CA ALA A 29 -20.25 -17.38 -13.52
C ALA A 29 -19.28 -16.63 -12.61
N GLN A 30 -18.08 -16.28 -13.09
CA GLN A 30 -17.07 -15.54 -12.36
C GLN A 30 -17.29 -14.02 -12.44
N LEU A 31 -17.61 -13.52 -13.65
CA LEU A 31 -17.71 -12.08 -13.92
C LEU A 31 -19.05 -11.46 -13.49
N GLN A 32 -20.11 -12.26 -13.45
CA GLN A 32 -21.52 -11.82 -13.39
C GLN A 32 -21.93 -10.95 -14.60
N ALA A 33 -23.23 -10.68 -14.75
CA ALA A 33 -23.76 -9.92 -15.89
C ALA A 33 -23.12 -8.53 -16.05
N ARG A 34 -22.90 -7.82 -14.93
CA ARG A 34 -22.23 -6.50 -14.92
C ARG A 34 -20.77 -6.59 -15.40
N GLY A 35 -20.04 -7.62 -14.97
CA GLY A 35 -18.65 -7.84 -15.40
C GLY A 35 -18.54 -8.15 -16.87
N VAL A 36 -19.41 -9.02 -17.40
CA VAL A 36 -19.52 -9.33 -18.84
C VAL A 36 -19.75 -8.06 -19.65
N ALA A 37 -20.71 -7.22 -19.24
CA ALA A 37 -21.02 -5.96 -19.92
C ALA A 37 -19.81 -4.99 -19.92
N LEU A 38 -19.07 -4.92 -18.80
CA LEU A 38 -17.86 -4.10 -18.70
C LEU A 38 -16.75 -4.59 -19.63
N VAL A 39 -16.53 -5.90 -19.73
CA VAL A 39 -15.54 -6.49 -20.64
C VAL A 39 -15.89 -6.21 -22.10
N ARG A 40 -17.16 -6.41 -22.50
CA ARG A 40 -17.61 -6.08 -23.86
C ARG A 40 -17.39 -4.62 -24.22
N ARG A 41 -17.77 -3.71 -23.31
CA ARG A 41 -17.55 -2.27 -23.51
C ARG A 41 -16.05 -1.93 -23.64
N ALA A 42 -15.22 -2.46 -22.74
CA ALA A 42 -13.76 -2.24 -22.79
C ALA A 42 -13.17 -2.74 -24.12
N TRP A 43 -13.60 -3.91 -24.60
CA TRP A 43 -13.16 -4.46 -25.88
C TRP A 43 -13.56 -3.59 -27.07
N THR A 44 -14.81 -3.09 -27.08
CA THR A 44 -15.30 -2.17 -28.11
C THR A 44 -14.54 -0.84 -28.12
N ASP A 45 -14.28 -0.28 -26.95
CA ASP A 45 -13.65 1.03 -26.78
C ASP A 45 -12.11 0.97 -26.84
N ARG A 46 -11.49 -0.21 -26.96
CA ARG A 46 -10.03 -0.41 -26.74
C ARG A 46 -9.14 0.47 -27.62
N ALA A 47 -9.44 0.60 -28.91
CA ALA A 47 -8.65 1.38 -29.83
C ALA A 47 -8.64 2.86 -29.40
N ARG A 48 -9.81 3.41 -29.11
CA ARG A 48 -9.97 4.77 -28.62
C ARG A 48 -9.25 5.00 -27.29
N MET A 49 -9.29 4.01 -26.39
CA MET A 49 -8.59 4.09 -25.10
C MET A 49 -7.07 4.10 -25.29
N LEU A 50 -6.54 3.27 -26.18
CA LEU A 50 -5.10 3.23 -26.49
C LEU A 50 -4.63 4.54 -27.11
N ASP A 51 -5.38 5.06 -28.10
CA ASP A 51 -5.09 6.36 -28.71
C ASP A 51 -5.11 7.52 -27.69
N GLU A 52 -6.03 7.46 -26.72
CA GLU A 52 -6.11 8.45 -25.66
C GLU A 52 -4.89 8.38 -24.73
N LEU A 53 -4.45 7.16 -24.34
CA LEU A 53 -3.26 6.97 -23.52
C LEU A 53 -2.01 7.47 -24.22
N GLU A 54 -1.84 7.15 -25.50
CA GLU A 54 -0.72 7.62 -26.31
C GLU A 54 -0.69 9.14 -26.40
N ARG A 55 -1.84 9.78 -26.72
CA ARG A 55 -1.96 11.25 -26.77
C ARG A 55 -1.64 11.92 -25.44
N LYS A 56 -1.92 11.26 -24.32
CA LYS A 56 -1.61 11.74 -22.97
C LYS A 56 -0.19 11.38 -22.53
N GLY A 57 0.57 10.64 -23.33
CA GLY A 57 1.92 10.17 -22.99
C GLY A 57 1.91 9.15 -21.82
N MET A 58 0.82 8.41 -21.63
CA MET A 58 0.70 7.37 -20.61
C MET A 58 1.13 6.02 -21.17
N ALA A 59 2.04 5.35 -20.48
CA ALA A 59 2.39 3.97 -20.75
C ALA A 59 1.57 3.00 -19.86
N LEU A 60 1.47 1.76 -20.31
CA LEU A 60 0.86 0.65 -19.58
C LEU A 60 1.93 -0.37 -19.20
N VAL A 61 1.95 -0.79 -17.94
CA VAL A 61 2.84 -1.84 -17.45
C VAL A 61 1.98 -2.94 -16.83
N PRO A 62 1.66 -4.01 -17.60
CA PRO A 62 0.90 -5.15 -17.11
C PRO A 62 1.69 -5.97 -16.09
N ARG A 63 1.01 -6.72 -15.20
CA ARG A 63 1.64 -7.57 -14.18
C ARG A 63 2.62 -8.61 -14.76
N GLY A 64 2.42 -9.04 -15.99
CA GLY A 64 3.32 -9.99 -16.70
C GLY A 64 4.52 -9.35 -17.38
N ASP A 65 4.55 -8.03 -17.45
CA ASP A 65 5.62 -7.27 -18.12
C ASP A 65 6.95 -7.33 -17.35
N GLU A 66 8.07 -7.34 -18.05
CA GLU A 66 9.42 -7.35 -17.44
C GLU A 66 9.67 -6.10 -16.58
N TYR A 67 9.11 -4.95 -16.96
CA TYR A 67 9.21 -3.67 -16.24
C TYR A 67 8.28 -3.54 -15.04
N TYR A 68 7.43 -4.53 -14.77
CA TYR A 68 6.55 -4.51 -13.61
C TYR A 68 7.34 -4.74 -12.32
N PRO A 69 7.08 -3.98 -11.21
CA PRO A 69 7.84 -4.07 -9.98
C PRO A 69 7.89 -5.51 -9.44
N PRO A 70 9.09 -6.13 -9.28
CA PRO A 70 9.20 -7.53 -8.87
C PRO A 70 8.55 -7.79 -7.52
N LEU A 71 8.77 -6.89 -6.55
CA LEU A 71 8.23 -7.01 -5.19
C LEU A 71 6.69 -6.90 -5.16
N LEU A 72 6.11 -6.11 -6.06
CA LEU A 72 4.67 -5.90 -6.14
C LEU A 72 3.93 -7.12 -6.68
N ARG A 73 4.58 -8.01 -7.42
CA ARG A 73 3.97 -9.26 -7.92
C ARG A 73 3.55 -10.21 -6.81
N HIS A 74 4.20 -10.11 -5.66
CA HIS A 74 4.09 -11.07 -4.55
C HIS A 74 3.15 -10.63 -3.42
N ILE A 75 2.54 -9.45 -3.50
CA ILE A 75 1.54 -9.04 -2.50
C ILE A 75 0.21 -9.81 -2.71
N ALA A 76 -0.64 -9.83 -1.70
CA ALA A 76 -1.92 -10.56 -1.74
C ALA A 76 -2.82 -10.14 -2.93
N HIS A 77 -2.83 -8.86 -3.28
CA HIS A 77 -3.66 -8.29 -4.35
C HIS A 77 -2.84 -7.38 -5.27
N PRO A 78 -1.93 -7.93 -6.11
CA PRO A 78 -1.15 -7.13 -7.03
C PRO A 78 -2.02 -6.49 -8.12
N PRO A 79 -1.81 -5.23 -8.49
CA PRO A 79 -2.48 -4.62 -9.63
C PRO A 79 -2.27 -5.44 -10.91
N HIS A 80 -3.32 -5.69 -11.69
CA HIS A 80 -3.16 -6.35 -12.99
C HIS A 80 -2.46 -5.47 -14.02
N LEU A 81 -2.58 -4.16 -13.87
CA LEU A 81 -2.09 -3.14 -14.79
C LEU A 81 -1.73 -1.88 -14.02
N LEU A 82 -0.61 -1.27 -14.37
CA LEU A 82 -0.20 0.03 -13.91
C LEU A 82 -0.21 1.02 -15.08
N TYR A 83 -0.79 2.19 -14.87
CA TYR A 83 -0.65 3.37 -15.73
C TYR A 83 0.57 4.15 -15.26
N VAL A 84 1.43 4.56 -16.18
CA VAL A 84 2.72 5.18 -15.85
C VAL A 84 2.95 6.45 -16.67
N TYR A 85 3.31 7.53 -16.00
CA TYR A 85 3.98 8.68 -16.60
C TYR A 85 5.48 8.64 -16.28
N GLY A 86 6.31 9.00 -17.23
CA GLY A 86 7.77 9.02 -17.10
C GLY A 86 8.39 7.66 -17.38
N GLN A 87 9.39 7.28 -16.59
CA GLN A 87 10.13 6.02 -16.80
C GLN A 87 9.23 4.80 -16.56
N THR A 88 9.16 3.91 -17.53
CA THR A 88 8.32 2.70 -17.46
C THR A 88 8.97 1.54 -16.74
N ASP A 89 10.31 1.50 -16.71
CA ASP A 89 11.03 0.51 -15.91
C ASP A 89 10.87 0.82 -14.42
N LEU A 90 10.14 -0.04 -13.73
CA LEU A 90 9.83 0.03 -12.30
C LEU A 90 10.54 -1.08 -11.51
N THR A 91 11.64 -1.63 -12.05
CA THR A 91 12.41 -2.74 -11.46
C THR A 91 13.54 -2.25 -10.56
N ASP A 92 13.36 -1.13 -9.88
CA ASP A 92 14.34 -0.57 -8.95
C ASP A 92 14.85 -1.64 -7.96
N GLN A 93 16.17 -1.70 -7.79
CA GLN A 93 16.80 -2.72 -6.95
C GLN A 93 16.56 -2.49 -5.46
N PHE A 94 16.56 -1.21 -5.04
CA PHE A 94 16.46 -0.84 -3.63
C PHE A 94 15.34 0.20 -3.41
N PRO A 95 14.06 -0.16 -3.63
CA PRO A 95 12.96 0.76 -3.36
C PRO A 95 12.61 0.78 -1.87
N VAL A 96 12.52 1.97 -1.28
CA VAL A 96 12.11 2.21 0.11
C VAL A 96 10.93 3.18 0.14
N ALA A 97 9.86 2.78 0.81
CA ALA A 97 8.71 3.65 1.01
C ALA A 97 8.97 4.65 2.13
N VAL A 98 8.54 5.90 1.95
CA VAL A 98 8.57 6.94 2.98
C VAL A 98 7.20 7.56 3.07
N VAL A 99 6.55 7.44 4.22
CA VAL A 99 5.16 7.88 4.42
C VAL A 99 4.96 8.58 5.76
N GLY A 100 3.88 9.37 5.85
CA GLY A 100 3.55 10.03 7.09
C GLY A 100 2.33 10.96 6.98
N THR A 101 2.25 11.90 7.91
CA THR A 101 1.14 12.84 8.00
C THR A 101 1.17 13.88 6.88
N ARG A 102 -0.02 14.33 6.47
CA ARG A 102 -0.19 15.47 5.56
C ARG A 102 0.06 16.83 6.24
N ARG A 103 0.00 16.87 7.58
CA ARG A 103 0.23 18.05 8.41
C ARG A 103 1.48 17.85 9.24
N ALA A 104 2.62 17.78 8.56
CA ALA A 104 3.89 17.52 9.18
C ALA A 104 4.45 18.77 9.87
N SER A 105 5.16 18.56 10.98
CA SER A 105 5.94 19.59 11.66
C SER A 105 7.23 19.92 10.90
N ALA A 106 7.91 20.99 11.28
CA ALA A 106 9.24 21.29 10.75
C ALA A 106 10.24 20.14 11.01
N TYR A 107 10.13 19.49 12.17
CA TYR A 107 10.92 18.31 12.51
C TYR A 107 10.70 17.18 11.50
N GLY A 108 9.43 16.78 11.29
CA GLY A 108 9.09 15.72 10.35
C GLY A 108 9.51 16.02 8.91
N LEU A 109 9.27 17.26 8.44
CA LEU A 109 9.66 17.67 7.09
C LEU A 109 11.17 17.63 6.88
N ASN A 110 11.96 18.20 7.82
CA ASN A 110 13.40 18.28 7.70
C ASN A 110 14.06 16.90 7.74
N HIS A 111 13.71 16.07 8.75
CA HIS A 111 14.28 14.73 8.85
C HIS A 111 13.86 13.83 7.69
N THR A 112 12.61 13.90 7.23
CA THR A 112 12.17 13.15 6.05
C THR A 112 12.96 13.53 4.81
N ARG A 113 13.12 14.84 4.55
CA ARG A 113 13.85 15.34 3.37
C ARG A 113 15.32 14.92 3.44
N GLN A 114 15.95 15.05 4.60
CA GLN A 114 17.35 14.65 4.81
C GLN A 114 17.54 13.16 4.59
N MET A 115 16.76 12.30 5.28
CA MET A 115 16.89 10.85 5.17
C MET A 115 16.60 10.36 3.74
N ALA A 116 15.57 10.92 3.08
CA ALA A 116 15.27 10.60 1.69
C ALA A 116 16.40 11.01 0.73
N ALA A 117 17.07 12.15 0.97
CA ALA A 117 18.22 12.57 0.20
C ALA A 117 19.43 11.66 0.42
N GLU A 118 19.72 11.29 1.67
CA GLU A 118 20.82 10.37 2.03
C GLU A 118 20.62 8.99 1.40
N LEU A 119 19.41 8.42 1.49
CA LEU A 119 19.04 7.15 0.85
C LEU A 119 19.17 7.24 -0.68
N ALA A 120 18.66 8.31 -1.28
CA ALA A 120 18.71 8.50 -2.72
C ALA A 120 20.14 8.67 -3.27
N ASN A 121 21.04 9.32 -2.51
CA ASN A 121 22.48 9.48 -2.86
C ASN A 121 23.20 8.13 -3.02
N VAL A 122 22.76 7.09 -2.31
CA VAL A 122 23.37 5.75 -2.41
C VAL A 122 22.62 4.82 -3.37
N GLY A 123 21.65 5.35 -4.11
CA GLY A 123 20.93 4.62 -5.17
C GLY A 123 19.64 3.94 -4.72
N VAL A 124 19.13 4.28 -3.52
CA VAL A 124 17.80 3.87 -3.09
C VAL A 124 16.74 4.67 -3.85
N CYS A 125 15.74 3.98 -4.40
CA CYS A 125 14.58 4.61 -5.01
C CYS A 125 13.55 4.96 -3.92
N ILE A 126 13.19 6.23 -3.81
CA ILE A 126 12.18 6.67 -2.84
C ILE A 126 10.79 6.49 -3.42
N VAL A 127 9.97 5.66 -2.77
CA VAL A 127 8.57 5.43 -3.15
C VAL A 127 7.64 6.14 -2.17
N SER A 128 6.70 6.94 -2.66
CA SER A 128 5.72 7.61 -1.81
C SER A 128 4.43 7.94 -2.56
N GLY A 129 3.48 8.59 -1.87
CA GLY A 129 2.12 8.77 -2.37
C GLY A 129 1.81 10.13 -2.95
N LEU A 130 2.78 11.02 -3.08
CA LEU A 130 2.61 12.39 -3.54
C LEU A 130 1.61 13.22 -2.71
N ALA A 131 1.30 12.82 -1.48
CA ALA A 131 0.46 13.60 -0.59
C ALA A 131 1.20 14.85 -0.07
N LEU A 132 0.47 15.80 0.52
CA LEU A 132 1.09 16.92 1.24
C LEU A 132 1.91 16.39 2.43
N GLY A 133 2.82 17.20 2.96
CA GLY A 133 3.61 16.89 4.15
C GLY A 133 4.73 15.89 3.88
N ILE A 134 4.74 14.77 4.58
CA ILE A 134 5.85 13.79 4.57
C ILE A 134 6.12 13.24 3.17
N ASP A 135 5.10 12.84 2.42
CA ASP A 135 5.28 12.29 1.09
C ASP A 135 5.98 13.30 0.16
N ALA A 136 5.53 14.56 0.19
CA ALA A 136 6.14 15.64 -0.60
C ALA A 136 7.59 15.93 -0.16
N ALA A 137 7.88 15.88 1.14
CA ALA A 137 9.24 16.04 1.66
C ALA A 137 10.16 14.90 1.22
N ALA A 138 9.67 13.66 1.22
CA ALA A 138 10.39 12.48 0.75
C ALA A 138 10.78 12.59 -0.73
N HIS A 139 9.81 12.89 -1.60
CA HIS A 139 10.10 13.12 -3.03
C HIS A 139 11.07 14.27 -3.24
N THR A 140 10.88 15.37 -2.49
CA THR A 140 11.77 16.55 -2.61
C THR A 140 13.19 16.19 -2.20
N GLY A 141 13.40 15.46 -1.10
CA GLY A 141 14.72 15.00 -0.67
C GLY A 141 15.43 14.15 -1.72
N ALA A 142 14.71 13.18 -2.32
CA ALA A 142 15.25 12.37 -3.40
C ALA A 142 15.66 13.20 -4.62
N LEU A 143 14.83 14.17 -5.01
CA LEU A 143 15.12 15.07 -6.15
C LEU A 143 16.30 16.00 -5.88
N ASP A 144 16.45 16.51 -4.65
CA ASP A 144 17.58 17.37 -4.27
C ASP A 144 18.91 16.62 -4.33
N ALA A 145 18.88 15.31 -4.04
CA ALA A 145 20.01 14.40 -4.19
C ALA A 145 20.19 13.89 -5.63
N LYS A 146 19.37 14.35 -6.61
CA LYS A 146 19.36 13.86 -8.00
C LYS A 146 19.12 12.34 -8.08
N GLY A 147 18.49 11.76 -7.06
CA GLY A 147 18.16 10.36 -7.01
C GLY A 147 16.79 10.06 -7.61
N ARG A 148 16.51 8.77 -7.76
CA ARG A 148 15.26 8.28 -8.33
C ARG A 148 14.13 8.30 -7.30
N THR A 149 12.95 8.70 -7.75
CA THR A 149 11.74 8.59 -6.93
C THR A 149 10.53 8.21 -7.77
N VAL A 150 9.63 7.42 -7.18
CA VAL A 150 8.39 6.93 -7.79
C VAL A 150 7.21 7.37 -6.95
N ALA A 151 6.31 8.13 -7.55
CA ALA A 151 5.09 8.59 -6.91
C ALA A 151 3.92 7.67 -7.29
N ILE A 152 3.25 7.10 -6.30
CA ILE A 152 2.06 6.27 -6.52
C ILE A 152 0.83 7.12 -6.23
N LEU A 153 -0.11 7.24 -7.17
CA LEU A 153 -1.32 8.02 -6.99
C LEU A 153 -2.52 7.15 -6.59
N GLY A 154 -3.37 7.70 -5.71
CA GLY A 154 -4.70 7.17 -5.42
C GLY A 154 -5.80 7.75 -6.33
N SER A 155 -5.41 8.44 -7.39
CA SER A 155 -6.26 9.02 -8.44
C SER A 155 -5.73 8.62 -9.81
N ALA A 156 -6.50 8.85 -10.86
CA ALA A 156 -5.99 8.72 -12.23
C ALA A 156 -4.85 9.72 -12.49
N LEU A 157 -3.94 9.37 -13.40
CA LEU A 157 -2.76 10.18 -13.71
C LEU A 157 -3.12 11.55 -14.33
N ASP A 158 -4.22 11.64 -15.07
CA ASP A 158 -4.73 12.88 -15.66
C ASP A 158 -5.50 13.76 -14.66
N GLN A 159 -5.79 13.26 -13.47
CA GLN A 159 -6.42 13.97 -12.37
C GLN A 159 -5.60 13.84 -11.07
N PRO A 160 -4.33 14.29 -11.08
CA PRO A 160 -3.46 14.13 -9.92
C PRO A 160 -3.97 14.93 -8.72
N TYR A 161 -4.00 14.25 -7.59
CA TYR A 161 -4.42 14.80 -6.31
C TYR A 161 -3.35 14.55 -5.23
N PRO A 162 -3.01 15.54 -4.40
CA PRO A 162 -3.53 16.91 -4.35
C PRO A 162 -3.01 17.80 -5.50
N ALA A 163 -3.82 18.80 -5.88
CA ALA A 163 -3.47 19.69 -7.00
C ALA A 163 -2.23 20.55 -6.70
N GLU A 164 -1.99 20.85 -5.43
CA GLU A 164 -0.85 21.61 -4.92
C GLU A 164 0.49 20.93 -5.24
N ASN A 165 0.52 19.61 -5.34
CA ASN A 165 1.73 18.84 -5.65
C ASN A 165 1.94 18.58 -7.16
N ARG A 166 1.15 19.20 -8.05
CA ARG A 166 1.40 19.14 -9.50
C ARG A 166 2.79 19.67 -9.91
N PRO A 167 3.32 20.76 -9.33
CA PRO A 167 4.70 21.17 -9.60
C PRO A 167 5.73 20.12 -9.18
N LEU A 168 5.54 19.46 -8.02
CA LEU A 168 6.41 18.38 -7.57
C LEU A 168 6.33 17.17 -8.51
N MET A 169 5.12 16.77 -8.93
CA MET A 169 4.92 15.73 -9.93
C MET A 169 5.71 16.01 -11.22
N ARG A 170 5.67 17.25 -11.72
CA ARG A 170 6.43 17.65 -12.92
C ARG A 170 7.94 17.50 -12.70
N ARG A 171 8.46 17.95 -11.54
CA ARG A 171 9.88 17.78 -11.18
C ARG A 171 10.29 16.31 -11.13
N ILE A 172 9.43 15.43 -10.62
CA ILE A 172 9.67 13.97 -10.60
C ILE A 172 9.86 13.45 -12.04
N LEU A 173 8.97 13.84 -12.95
CA LEU A 173 9.02 13.40 -14.35
C LEU A 173 10.24 13.96 -15.08
N GLU A 174 10.56 15.24 -14.89
CA GLU A 174 11.73 15.91 -15.48
C GLU A 174 13.06 15.34 -15.00
N SER A 175 13.10 14.76 -13.79
CA SER A 175 14.30 14.11 -13.24
C SER A 175 14.46 12.64 -13.64
N GLY A 176 13.60 12.08 -14.50
CA GLY A 176 13.62 10.67 -14.87
C GLY A 176 12.95 9.75 -13.86
N GLY A 177 12.15 10.29 -12.95
CA GLY A 177 11.29 9.52 -12.07
C GLY A 177 10.02 9.04 -12.75
N SER A 178 9.14 8.39 -11.97
CA SER A 178 7.89 7.84 -12.45
C SER A 178 6.72 8.28 -11.59
N VAL A 179 5.55 8.44 -12.22
CA VAL A 179 4.28 8.63 -11.54
C VAL A 179 3.34 7.51 -11.99
N VAL A 180 2.83 6.76 -11.03
CA VAL A 180 2.15 5.47 -11.26
C VAL A 180 0.76 5.49 -10.66
N SER A 181 -0.20 4.88 -11.33
CA SER A 181 -1.56 4.68 -10.83
C SER A 181 -2.12 3.33 -11.27
N GLU A 182 -2.97 2.74 -10.46
CA GLU A 182 -3.80 1.58 -10.84
C GLU A 182 -5.10 2.02 -11.54
N TYR A 183 -5.42 3.31 -11.49
CA TYR A 183 -6.71 3.82 -11.95
C TYR A 183 -6.64 4.32 -13.39
N PRO A 184 -7.59 3.92 -14.25
CA PRO A 184 -7.66 4.40 -15.63
C PRO A 184 -7.93 5.90 -15.70
N PRO A 185 -7.57 6.57 -16.82
CA PRO A 185 -7.86 7.98 -17.04
C PRO A 185 -9.33 8.34 -16.78
N GLY A 186 -9.56 9.52 -16.21
CA GLY A 186 -10.90 10.01 -15.89
C GLY A 186 -11.50 9.45 -14.59
N THR A 187 -10.79 8.57 -13.86
CA THR A 187 -11.28 8.07 -12.57
C THR A 187 -11.18 9.15 -11.50
N VAL A 188 -12.31 9.50 -10.90
CA VAL A 188 -12.40 10.46 -9.80
C VAL A 188 -11.86 9.82 -8.51
N PRO A 189 -10.94 10.50 -7.78
CA PRO A 189 -10.39 9.97 -6.55
C PRO A 189 -11.45 9.93 -5.42
N THR A 190 -11.39 8.89 -4.59
CA THR A 190 -12.21 8.71 -3.40
C THR A 190 -11.33 8.47 -2.17
N LYS A 191 -11.87 8.59 -0.97
CA LYS A 191 -11.12 8.22 0.26
C LYS A 191 -10.61 6.78 0.18
N TYR A 192 -11.43 5.88 -0.35
CA TYR A 192 -11.10 4.47 -0.54
C TYR A 192 -9.93 4.26 -1.50
N SER A 193 -9.89 4.97 -2.64
CA SER A 193 -8.80 4.81 -3.61
C SER A 193 -7.42 5.17 -3.05
N PHE A 194 -7.35 6.14 -2.11
CA PHE A 194 -6.10 6.46 -1.42
C PHE A 194 -5.63 5.36 -0.48
N LEU A 195 -6.55 4.70 0.22
CA LEU A 195 -6.23 3.60 1.11
C LEU A 195 -5.82 2.34 0.31
N GLN A 196 -6.55 2.06 -0.77
CA GLN A 196 -6.19 0.96 -1.68
C GLN A 196 -4.82 1.16 -2.34
N ARG A 197 -4.47 2.39 -2.72
CA ARG A 197 -3.16 2.72 -3.27
C ARG A 197 -2.01 2.36 -2.32
N ASN A 198 -2.20 2.48 -1.00
CA ASN A 198 -1.14 2.27 -0.02
C ASN A 198 -0.54 0.86 -0.08
N ARG A 199 -1.33 -0.17 -0.49
CA ARG A 199 -0.79 -1.52 -0.73
C ARG A 199 0.24 -1.55 -1.85
N ILE A 200 0.13 -0.64 -2.82
CA ILE A 200 1.09 -0.54 -3.93
C ILE A 200 2.39 0.11 -3.43
N ILE A 201 2.31 1.17 -2.61
CA ILE A 201 3.47 1.80 -1.98
C ILE A 201 4.25 0.76 -1.16
N ALA A 202 3.58 0.10 -0.21
CA ALA A 202 4.17 -0.97 0.59
C ALA A 202 4.67 -2.13 -0.28
N GLY A 203 3.86 -2.50 -1.28
CA GLY A 203 4.11 -3.62 -2.18
C GLY A 203 5.29 -3.45 -3.12
N MET A 204 5.65 -2.24 -3.49
CA MET A 204 6.82 -1.95 -4.33
C MET A 204 8.12 -1.86 -3.54
N SER A 205 8.08 -1.76 -2.21
CA SER A 205 9.23 -1.35 -1.40
C SER A 205 9.78 -2.49 -0.56
N LEU A 206 11.08 -2.49 -0.28
CA LEU A 206 11.77 -3.43 0.61
C LEU A 206 11.37 -3.21 2.08
N GLY A 207 11.03 -1.97 2.43
CA GLY A 207 10.56 -1.57 3.75
C GLY A 207 9.89 -0.20 3.69
N THR A 208 9.25 0.20 4.79
CA THR A 208 8.54 1.48 4.89
C THR A 208 9.03 2.29 6.08
N LEU A 209 9.51 3.51 5.83
CA LEU A 209 9.83 4.51 6.84
C LEU A 209 8.58 5.34 7.17
N VAL A 210 8.20 5.37 8.44
CA VAL A 210 7.18 6.25 8.99
C VAL A 210 7.86 7.33 9.83
N THR A 211 7.79 8.59 9.38
CA THR A 211 8.52 9.67 10.05
C THR A 211 7.64 10.46 11.01
N GLU A 212 6.41 10.74 10.66
CA GLU A 212 5.49 11.49 11.51
C GLU A 212 4.03 11.14 11.19
N GLY A 213 3.18 11.04 12.22
CA GLY A 213 1.75 10.82 12.07
C GLY A 213 1.01 10.67 13.40
N PRO A 214 -0.28 11.04 13.47
CA PRO A 214 -1.15 10.67 14.58
C PRO A 214 -1.45 9.16 14.54
N LYS A 215 -1.84 8.57 15.68
CA LYS A 215 -2.14 7.12 15.78
C LYS A 215 -3.10 6.61 14.70
N ARG A 216 -4.13 7.41 14.38
CA ARG A 216 -5.10 7.09 13.31
C ARG A 216 -4.76 7.91 12.07
N SER A 217 -3.96 7.32 11.18
CA SER A 217 -3.56 7.99 9.92
C SER A 217 -3.43 7.00 8.78
N GLY A 218 -3.47 7.50 7.53
CA GLY A 218 -3.22 6.68 6.34
C GLY A 218 -1.84 6.03 6.31
N ALA A 219 -0.84 6.62 7.02
CA ALA A 219 0.49 6.04 7.14
C ALA A 219 0.49 4.74 7.95
N LEU A 220 -0.38 4.62 8.97
CA LEU A 220 -0.58 3.35 9.69
C LEU A 220 -1.03 2.24 8.72
N ASN A 221 -1.99 2.52 7.84
CA ASN A 221 -2.42 1.54 6.84
C ASN A 221 -1.25 1.08 5.95
N THR A 222 -0.37 1.99 5.51
CA THR A 222 0.82 1.61 4.73
C THR A 222 1.77 0.75 5.55
N ALA A 223 2.03 1.09 6.83
CA ALA A 223 2.88 0.30 7.72
C ALA A 223 2.32 -1.11 7.92
N MET A 224 1.01 -1.25 8.16
CA MET A 224 0.36 -2.55 8.29
C MET A 224 0.48 -3.39 7.00
N ARG A 225 0.26 -2.78 5.82
CA ARG A 225 0.47 -3.47 4.53
C ARG A 225 1.92 -3.91 4.33
N THR A 226 2.88 -3.17 4.87
CA THR A 226 4.30 -3.54 4.86
C THR A 226 4.54 -4.80 5.69
N ILE A 227 4.00 -4.85 6.91
CA ILE A 227 4.08 -6.01 7.81
C ILE A 227 3.39 -7.24 7.19
N GLU A 228 2.18 -7.07 6.62
CA GLU A 228 1.45 -8.14 5.93
C GLU A 228 2.25 -8.74 4.75
N ASN A 229 3.11 -7.95 4.11
CA ASN A 229 4.01 -8.40 3.06
C ASN A 229 5.31 -9.02 3.61
N GLY A 230 5.47 -9.18 4.93
CA GLY A 230 6.68 -9.72 5.57
C GLY A 230 7.90 -8.81 5.45
N ARG A 231 7.69 -7.48 5.44
CA ARG A 231 8.76 -6.49 5.24
C ARG A 231 8.93 -5.58 6.44
N GLU A 232 10.11 -4.97 6.55
CA GLU A 232 10.50 -4.13 7.67
C GLU A 232 9.75 -2.79 7.70
N VAL A 233 9.29 -2.42 8.89
CA VAL A 233 8.80 -1.06 9.18
C VAL A 233 9.85 -0.33 10.01
N PHE A 234 10.23 0.84 9.52
CA PHE A 234 11.14 1.77 10.17
C PHE A 234 10.34 2.94 10.73
N ALA A 235 10.69 3.41 11.91
CA ALA A 235 10.01 4.53 12.52
C ALA A 235 11.00 5.54 13.12
N LEU A 236 10.82 6.82 12.77
CA LEU A 236 11.60 7.92 13.31
C LEU A 236 11.02 8.32 14.68
N PRO A 237 11.77 8.19 15.79
CA PRO A 237 11.26 8.56 17.10
C PRO A 237 11.04 10.07 17.21
N GLY A 238 10.15 10.48 18.11
CA GLY A 238 9.95 11.90 18.39
C GLY A 238 9.42 12.11 19.82
N SER A 239 9.24 13.38 20.20
CA SER A 239 8.75 13.72 21.54
C SER A 239 7.41 13.05 21.82
N VAL A 240 7.25 12.52 23.03
CA VAL A 240 6.00 11.93 23.51
C VAL A 240 4.85 12.94 23.60
N ASP A 241 5.18 14.22 23.74
CA ASP A 241 4.21 15.32 23.80
C ASP A 241 3.76 15.78 22.41
N SER A 242 4.44 15.32 21.33
CA SER A 242 4.10 15.70 19.97
C SER A 242 3.01 14.77 19.39
N PRO A 243 1.86 15.32 18.97
CA PRO A 243 0.84 14.51 18.29
C PRO A 243 1.35 13.81 17.02
N GLY A 244 2.33 14.42 16.34
CA GLY A 244 2.96 13.85 15.14
C GLY A 244 3.84 12.64 15.42
N SER A 245 4.35 12.50 16.64
CA SER A 245 5.21 11.38 17.04
C SER A 245 4.42 10.17 17.57
N GLN A 246 3.11 10.29 17.73
CA GLN A 246 2.28 9.22 18.30
C GLN A 246 2.32 7.93 17.50
N LEU A 247 2.21 8.02 16.16
CA LEU A 247 2.26 6.83 15.31
C LEU A 247 3.65 6.19 15.28
N PRO A 248 4.75 6.91 14.95
CA PRO A 248 6.05 6.28 14.93
C PRO A 248 6.46 5.71 16.29
N ASN A 249 6.21 6.41 17.42
CA ASN A 249 6.51 5.88 18.74
C ASN A 249 5.66 4.63 19.08
N MET A 250 4.39 4.58 18.66
CA MET A 250 3.56 3.39 18.80
C MET A 250 4.12 2.22 18.00
N LEU A 251 4.47 2.44 16.73
CA LEU A 251 5.05 1.41 15.86
C LEU A 251 6.36 0.85 16.44
N ILE A 252 7.22 1.71 17.03
CA ILE A 252 8.44 1.28 17.74
C ILE A 252 8.07 0.38 18.92
N GLY A 253 7.06 0.75 19.70
CA GLY A 253 6.56 -0.06 20.82
C GLY A 253 6.00 -1.43 20.36
N ASP A 254 5.43 -1.49 19.15
CA ASP A 254 4.90 -2.69 18.52
C ASP A 254 5.96 -3.51 17.75
N GLY A 255 7.24 -3.10 17.79
CA GLY A 255 8.36 -3.83 17.21
C GLY A 255 8.90 -3.30 15.89
N ALA A 256 8.42 -2.15 15.39
CA ALA A 256 9.07 -1.49 14.26
C ALA A 256 10.48 -1.04 14.63
N ARG A 257 11.39 -1.09 13.66
CA ARG A 257 12.78 -0.71 13.90
C ARG A 257 12.89 0.81 14.07
N LEU A 258 13.36 1.23 15.24
CA LEU A 258 13.74 2.63 15.49
C LEU A 258 14.91 3.00 14.58
N VAL A 259 14.78 4.11 13.86
CA VAL A 259 15.84 4.67 13.00
C VAL A 259 16.00 6.17 13.27
N THR A 260 17.23 6.64 13.26
CA THR A 260 17.59 8.06 13.48
C THR A 260 18.26 8.68 12.26
N CYS A 261 18.78 7.84 11.36
CA CYS A 261 19.46 8.25 10.14
C CYS A 261 19.23 7.21 9.01
N ALA A 262 19.67 7.54 7.79
CA ALA A 262 19.56 6.65 6.63
C ALA A 262 20.39 5.37 6.80
N ASP A 263 21.54 5.44 7.46
CA ASP A 263 22.41 4.28 7.67
C ASP A 263 21.74 3.15 8.45
N ASP A 264 20.84 3.50 9.40
CA ASP A 264 20.07 2.51 10.15
C ASP A 264 19.16 1.66 9.21
N ILE A 265 18.60 2.29 8.18
CA ILE A 265 17.77 1.64 7.16
C ILE A 265 18.64 0.79 6.22
N LEU A 266 19.77 1.36 5.75
CA LEU A 266 20.68 0.67 4.85
C LEU A 266 21.24 -0.59 5.50
N ALA A 267 21.68 -0.51 6.75
CA ALA A 267 22.16 -1.64 7.52
C ALA A 267 21.09 -2.72 7.71
N ALA A 268 19.85 -2.32 7.97
CA ALA A 268 18.75 -3.26 8.16
C ALA A 268 18.36 -4.01 6.88
N LEU A 269 18.41 -3.33 5.74
CA LEU A 269 18.07 -3.89 4.44
C LEU A 269 19.29 -4.54 3.73
N VAL A 270 20.47 -4.53 4.37
CA VAL A 270 21.73 -5.04 3.81
C VAL A 270 22.05 -4.40 2.45
N ILE A 271 21.82 -3.09 2.34
CA ILE A 271 22.10 -2.31 1.14
C ILE A 271 23.51 -1.75 1.25
N GLU A 272 24.42 -2.19 0.38
CA GLU A 272 25.76 -1.61 0.28
C GLU A 272 25.72 -0.34 -0.59
N PRO A 273 26.24 0.81 -0.10
CA PRO A 273 26.29 2.04 -0.89
C PRO A 273 27.15 1.84 -2.15
N LYS A 274 26.64 2.26 -3.30
CA LYS A 274 27.39 2.25 -4.56
C LYS A 274 28.59 3.20 -4.43
N GLY A 275 29.81 2.67 -4.48
CA GLY A 275 31.05 3.46 -4.47
C GLY A 275 31.64 3.73 -3.08
N ALA A 276 31.13 3.15 -2.02
CA ALA A 276 31.81 3.19 -0.73
C ALA A 276 33.14 2.37 -0.78
N PRO A 277 34.28 2.92 -0.27
CA PRO A 277 35.47 2.12 -0.09
C PRO A 277 35.13 0.97 0.87
N ARG A 278 35.49 -0.27 0.50
CA ARG A 278 35.37 -1.42 1.40
C ARG A 278 36.19 -1.14 2.66
N ILE A 279 35.52 -0.75 3.73
CA ILE A 279 36.13 -0.80 5.06
C ILE A 279 36.22 -2.29 5.41
N PRO A 280 37.40 -2.84 5.69
CA PRO A 280 37.50 -4.23 6.14
C PRO A 280 36.61 -4.38 7.37
N GLN A 281 35.58 -5.22 7.29
CA GLN A 281 34.78 -5.56 8.45
C GLN A 281 35.73 -6.09 9.52
N ALA A 282 35.87 -5.33 10.60
CA ALA A 282 36.42 -5.86 11.83
C ALA A 282 35.56 -7.09 12.15
N SER A 283 36.22 -8.24 12.27
CA SER A 283 35.61 -9.54 12.56
C SER A 283 34.54 -9.36 13.61
N ALA A 284 33.29 -9.56 13.20
CA ALA A 284 32.16 -9.54 14.12
C ALA A 284 32.46 -10.59 15.20
N VAL A 285 32.76 -10.10 16.40
CA VAL A 285 32.68 -10.93 17.59
C VAL A 285 31.22 -11.39 17.63
N GLN A 286 31.00 -12.65 17.32
CA GLN A 286 29.68 -13.26 17.46
C GLN A 286 29.30 -13.10 18.94
N PRO A 287 28.21 -12.42 19.27
CA PRO A 287 27.68 -12.53 20.62
C PRO A 287 27.30 -13.99 20.81
N GLU A 288 27.90 -14.65 21.79
CA GLU A 288 27.45 -15.97 22.24
C GLU A 288 25.93 -15.89 22.39
N MET A 289 25.24 -16.68 21.56
CA MET A 289 23.81 -16.85 21.67
C MET A 289 23.54 -17.52 23.03
N THR A 290 23.24 -16.70 24.02
CA THR A 290 22.54 -17.20 25.21
C THR A 290 21.26 -17.85 24.73
N GLN A 291 21.13 -19.14 25.00
CA GLN A 291 19.97 -19.95 24.68
C GLN A 291 18.71 -19.22 25.13
N PRO A 292 17.65 -19.17 24.29
CA PRO A 292 16.38 -18.57 24.71
C PRO A 292 15.88 -19.35 25.93
N VAL A 293 15.66 -18.64 27.01
CA VAL A 293 14.93 -19.14 28.16
C VAL A 293 13.60 -19.67 27.63
N ARG A 294 13.39 -20.97 27.72
CA ARG A 294 12.12 -21.60 27.43
C ARG A 294 11.11 -21.12 28.47
N ASN A 295 10.43 -20.04 28.16
CA ASN A 295 9.18 -19.73 28.84
C ASN A 295 8.18 -20.77 28.36
N ALA A 296 7.72 -21.60 29.30
CA ALA A 296 6.61 -22.48 29.10
C ALA A 296 5.36 -21.63 28.76
N ALA A 297 5.13 -21.42 27.48
CA ALA A 297 3.86 -20.94 27.00
C ALA A 297 2.89 -22.09 27.13
N GLY A 298 2.09 -22.04 28.19
CA GLY A 298 0.89 -22.85 28.29
C GLY A 298 0.04 -22.58 27.06
N GLN A 299 -0.42 -23.62 26.43
CA GLN A 299 -1.45 -23.59 25.39
C GLN A 299 -2.71 -22.97 26.03
N ALA A 300 -2.90 -21.65 25.83
CA ALA A 300 -4.21 -21.07 25.97
C ALA A 300 -4.96 -21.41 24.68
N GLY A 301 -5.87 -22.37 24.75
CA GLY A 301 -6.89 -22.57 23.74
C GLY A 301 -7.71 -21.27 23.58
N PRO A 302 -8.47 -21.12 22.48
CA PRO A 302 -9.23 -19.90 22.25
C PRO A 302 -10.24 -19.75 23.40
N GLU A 303 -10.03 -18.75 24.26
CA GLU A 303 -11.04 -18.32 25.20
C GLU A 303 -12.23 -17.84 24.38
N THR A 304 -13.35 -18.55 24.51
CA THR A 304 -14.64 -18.19 23.95
C THR A 304 -15.21 -17.02 24.78
N GLY A 305 -14.66 -15.83 24.61
CA GLY A 305 -15.32 -14.59 25.00
C GLY A 305 -16.65 -14.50 24.26
N ARG A 306 -17.73 -14.05 24.90
CA ARG A 306 -18.99 -13.82 24.23
C ARG A 306 -18.82 -12.64 23.27
N ALA A 307 -18.80 -12.96 21.99
CA ALA A 307 -18.73 -11.94 20.96
C ALA A 307 -20.03 -11.10 20.97
N HIS A 308 -19.91 -9.77 20.92
CA HIS A 308 -21.02 -8.85 20.96
C HIS A 308 -20.86 -7.72 19.93
N ILE A 309 -22.00 -7.10 19.55
CA ILE A 309 -21.99 -5.93 18.69
C ILE A 309 -21.95 -4.69 19.58
N PRO A 310 -20.93 -3.81 19.48
CA PRO A 310 -20.88 -2.57 20.25
C PRO A 310 -22.08 -1.67 20.01
N GLY A 311 -22.53 -0.96 21.05
CA GLY A 311 -23.62 0.01 20.93
C GLY A 311 -23.23 1.25 20.12
N GLY A 312 -24.20 1.94 19.53
CA GLY A 312 -23.98 3.22 18.82
C GLY A 312 -23.58 3.10 17.36
N LEU A 313 -23.56 1.89 16.79
CA LEU A 313 -23.32 1.67 15.36
C LEU A 313 -24.56 1.98 14.52
N ASP A 314 -24.38 2.55 13.33
CA ASP A 314 -25.41 2.67 12.31
C ASP A 314 -25.90 1.29 11.83
N GLU A 315 -27.01 1.27 11.10
CA GLU A 315 -27.67 0.03 10.65
C GLU A 315 -26.74 -0.81 9.75
N THR A 316 -25.97 -0.17 8.90
CA THR A 316 -25.07 -0.81 7.95
C THR A 316 -23.87 -1.46 8.65
N ARG A 317 -23.20 -0.74 9.55
CA ARG A 317 -22.09 -1.31 10.38
C ARG A 317 -22.57 -2.46 11.23
N ARG A 318 -23.79 -2.35 11.78
CA ARG A 318 -24.42 -3.40 12.57
C ARG A 318 -24.68 -4.66 11.75
N ALA A 319 -25.15 -4.53 10.49
CA ALA A 319 -25.36 -5.66 9.59
C ALA A 319 -24.05 -6.38 9.23
N VAL A 320 -22.99 -5.63 8.95
CA VAL A 320 -21.64 -6.18 8.72
C VAL A 320 -21.11 -6.90 9.96
N CYS A 321 -21.23 -6.30 11.15
CA CYS A 321 -20.84 -6.94 12.41
C CYS A 321 -21.63 -8.23 12.67
N ALA A 322 -22.93 -8.25 12.41
CA ALA A 322 -23.77 -9.42 12.57
C ALA A 322 -23.35 -10.57 11.63
N ALA A 323 -23.02 -10.26 10.39
CA ALA A 323 -22.50 -11.24 9.43
C ALA A 323 -21.15 -11.83 9.90
N LEU A 324 -20.26 -11.01 10.43
CA LEU A 324 -18.98 -11.45 10.98
C LEU A 324 -19.13 -12.32 12.24
N LEU A 325 -20.11 -12.04 13.11
CA LEU A 325 -20.40 -12.86 14.29
C LEU A 325 -20.97 -14.24 13.96
N ALA A 326 -21.58 -14.38 12.76
CA ALA A 326 -22.03 -15.68 12.25
C ALA A 326 -20.87 -16.56 11.76
N GLY A 327 -19.67 -16.00 11.64
CA GLY A 327 -18.43 -16.65 11.18
C GLY A 327 -17.59 -15.74 10.34
N GLU A 328 -16.42 -16.21 9.92
CA GLU A 328 -15.59 -15.48 8.95
C GLU A 328 -16.35 -15.32 7.64
N ALA A 329 -16.41 -14.09 7.13
CA ALA A 329 -17.12 -13.76 5.90
C ALA A 329 -16.17 -13.26 4.82
N ASP A 330 -16.46 -13.58 3.57
CA ASP A 330 -15.78 -12.98 2.44
C ASP A 330 -16.37 -11.59 2.09
N PHE A 331 -15.64 -10.85 1.29
CA PHE A 331 -16.03 -9.49 0.89
C PHE A 331 -17.40 -9.44 0.20
N ASP A 332 -17.72 -10.44 -0.63
CA ASP A 332 -18.98 -10.47 -1.37
C ASP A 332 -20.16 -10.78 -0.44
N ALA A 333 -19.96 -11.64 0.56
CA ALA A 333 -20.97 -11.92 1.59
C ALA A 333 -21.26 -10.67 2.45
N LEU A 334 -20.23 -9.89 2.78
CA LEU A 334 -20.39 -8.63 3.53
C LEU A 334 -21.05 -7.54 2.70
N CYS A 335 -20.82 -7.46 1.37
CA CYS A 335 -21.58 -6.60 0.46
C CYS A 335 -23.08 -6.94 0.51
N ALA A 336 -23.40 -8.22 0.44
CA ALA A 336 -24.78 -8.68 0.50
C ALA A 336 -25.44 -8.38 1.85
N ALA A 337 -24.73 -8.59 2.95
CA ALA A 337 -25.22 -8.33 4.31
C ALA A 337 -25.44 -6.83 4.57
N GLY A 338 -24.54 -5.96 4.09
CA GLY A 338 -24.64 -4.50 4.23
C GLY A 338 -25.54 -3.83 3.21
N GLY A 339 -25.99 -4.54 2.18
CA GLY A 339 -26.82 -3.99 1.10
C GLY A 339 -26.14 -2.90 0.27
N MET A 340 -24.80 -2.94 0.14
CA MET A 340 -24.01 -1.87 -0.45
C MET A 340 -23.13 -2.34 -1.62
N GLU A 341 -22.69 -1.39 -2.44
CA GLU A 341 -21.76 -1.61 -3.53
C GLU A 341 -20.34 -1.88 -3.00
N SER A 342 -19.51 -2.58 -3.82
CA SER A 342 -18.14 -2.97 -3.44
C SER A 342 -17.26 -1.80 -2.98
N ASP A 343 -17.43 -0.62 -3.58
CA ASP A 343 -16.62 0.56 -3.26
C ASP A 343 -17.04 1.18 -1.91
N GLU A 344 -18.32 1.09 -1.57
CA GLU A 344 -18.89 1.58 -0.32
C GLU A 344 -18.50 0.64 0.84
N LEU A 345 -18.65 -0.68 0.65
CA LEU A 345 -18.23 -1.66 1.66
C LEU A 345 -16.72 -1.58 1.91
N GLY A 346 -15.91 -1.44 0.86
CA GLY A 346 -14.47 -1.32 1.01
C GLY A 346 -14.06 -0.14 1.90
N ALA A 347 -14.69 1.03 1.72
CA ALA A 347 -14.47 2.19 2.57
C ALA A 347 -14.93 1.93 4.02
N LEU A 348 -16.10 1.32 4.18
CA LEU A 348 -16.66 0.99 5.48
C LEU A 348 -15.80 -0.02 6.25
N LEU A 349 -15.32 -1.07 5.62
CA LEU A 349 -14.48 -2.09 6.26
C LEU A 349 -13.17 -1.51 6.79
N ILE A 350 -12.58 -0.54 6.08
CA ILE A 350 -11.37 0.14 6.56
C ILE A 350 -11.68 1.02 7.77
N GLU A 351 -12.79 1.74 7.76
CA GLU A 351 -13.22 2.50 8.95
C GLU A 351 -13.47 1.56 10.14
N MET A 352 -14.13 0.43 9.90
CA MET A 352 -14.40 -0.59 10.92
C MET A 352 -13.14 -1.31 11.40
N GLU A 353 -12.14 -1.51 10.53
CA GLU A 353 -10.81 -2.02 10.90
C GLU A 353 -10.09 -1.03 11.83
N MET A 354 -10.10 0.25 11.47
CA MET A 354 -9.53 1.32 12.31
C MET A 354 -10.24 1.46 13.66
N ASP A 355 -11.52 1.19 13.70
CA ASP A 355 -12.33 1.17 14.93
C ASP A 355 -12.19 -0.16 15.69
N GLY A 356 -11.43 -1.13 15.19
CA GLY A 356 -11.22 -2.43 15.82
C GLY A 356 -12.43 -3.36 15.79
N LEU A 357 -13.41 -3.09 14.93
CA LEU A 357 -14.62 -3.89 14.75
C LEU A 357 -14.41 -5.06 13.79
N VAL A 358 -13.45 -4.94 12.88
CA VAL A 358 -13.16 -5.93 11.84
C VAL A 358 -11.66 -6.22 11.81
N THR A 359 -11.31 -7.48 11.57
CA THR A 359 -9.93 -7.92 11.33
C THR A 359 -9.85 -8.57 9.95
N PRO A 360 -9.04 -8.04 9.02
CA PRO A 360 -8.81 -8.69 7.73
C PRO A 360 -8.04 -10.00 7.90
N LEU A 361 -8.42 -11.02 7.14
CA LEU A 361 -7.76 -12.30 7.05
C LEU A 361 -7.09 -12.48 5.67
N ALA A 362 -6.33 -13.55 5.51
CA ALA A 362 -5.73 -13.87 4.22
C ALA A 362 -6.81 -14.03 3.12
N GLY A 363 -6.57 -13.42 1.96
CA GLY A 363 -7.54 -13.35 0.86
C GLY A 363 -8.51 -12.18 1.00
N THR A 364 -9.77 -12.38 0.63
CA THR A 364 -10.87 -11.39 0.74
C THR A 364 -11.78 -11.66 1.93
N ARG A 365 -11.25 -12.32 2.99
CA ARG A 365 -12.02 -12.73 4.17
C ARG A 365 -11.78 -11.78 5.34
N TYR A 366 -12.78 -11.70 6.21
CA TYR A 366 -12.79 -10.85 7.40
C TYR A 366 -13.31 -11.63 8.60
N ALA A 367 -12.84 -11.25 9.79
CA ALA A 367 -13.27 -11.80 11.08
C ALA A 367 -13.69 -10.68 12.04
N PRO A 368 -14.44 -10.98 13.11
CA PRO A 368 -14.71 -10.01 14.16
C PRO A 368 -13.44 -9.45 14.78
N GLY A 369 -13.36 -8.13 14.88
CA GLY A 369 -12.25 -7.41 15.46
C GLY A 369 -12.21 -7.49 17.00
N PRO A 370 -11.12 -6.97 17.62
CA PRO A 370 -10.94 -7.02 19.08
C PRO A 370 -12.03 -6.28 19.85
N GLN A 371 -12.66 -5.25 19.30
CA GLN A 371 -13.76 -4.52 19.94
C GLN A 371 -15.10 -5.29 19.96
N MET A 372 -15.19 -6.42 19.27
CA MET A 372 -16.34 -7.32 19.23
C MET A 372 -16.14 -8.57 20.09
N ARG A 373 -15.00 -8.68 20.79
CA ARG A 373 -14.62 -9.81 21.66
C ARG A 373 -14.44 -9.28 23.08
N ASP A 374 -15.14 -9.84 24.05
CA ASP A 374 -14.92 -9.56 25.48
C ASP A 374 -13.63 -10.24 25.98
#